data_23d17044e94c98716c1e13b8f8d7628e
#
_entry.id   23d17044e94c98716c1e13b8f8d7628e
#
_cell.length_a   1.000
_cell.length_b   1.000
_cell.length_c   1.000
_cell.angle_alpha   90.00
_cell.angle_beta   90.00
_cell.angle_gamma   90.00
#
_symmetry.space_group_name_H-M   'P 1'
#
loop_
_entity.id
_entity.type
_entity.pdbx_description
1 polymer ?
#
loop_
_entity_poly.entity_id
_entity_poly.type
_entity_poly.pdbx_seq_one_letter_code
_entity_poly.pdbx_strand_id
1 'polypeptide(L)'
;MPQQVHIAQPLTAARSRGLSGRLRPPADRLIGVMALMLAAAARGDTVLEGLGEGADDRAAIEALRAMGVAIGLTDDGHKVSGLGALGLLEPRAMLDFSAAATPLWLTLGLVAPHSFASRFAGSDLPPTG
;
A
#
# COMPACT_ATOMS: atom_id res chain seq x y z
N MET A 1 14.27 -5.68 23.67
CA MET A 1 13.34 -4.57 23.39
C MET A 1 12.10 -4.78 24.24
N PRO A 2 11.71 -3.86 25.11
CA PRO A 2 10.47 -4.03 25.86
C PRO A 2 9.29 -3.95 24.90
N GLN A 3 8.44 -4.97 24.90
CA GLN A 3 7.14 -4.94 24.22
C GLN A 3 6.34 -3.78 24.81
N GLN A 4 5.96 -2.82 23.97
CA GLN A 4 4.96 -1.83 24.36
C GLN A 4 3.64 -2.56 24.58
N VAL A 5 3.27 -2.70 25.84
CA VAL A 5 1.93 -3.15 26.22
C VAL A 5 0.97 -2.05 25.79
N HIS A 6 0.22 -2.28 24.72
CA HIS A 6 -0.90 -1.43 24.35
C HIS A 6 -1.98 -1.60 25.44
N ILE A 7 -1.98 -0.68 26.40
CA ILE A 7 -3.07 -0.57 27.36
C ILE A 7 -4.28 -0.06 26.58
N ALA A 8 -5.28 -0.91 26.40
CA ALA A 8 -6.53 -0.49 25.80
C ALA A 8 -7.13 0.65 26.62
N GLN A 9 -7.24 1.84 26.03
CA GLN A 9 -7.90 2.96 26.69
C GLN A 9 -9.41 2.74 26.65
N PRO A 10 -10.12 2.87 27.77
CA PRO A 10 -11.56 2.72 27.79
C PRO A 10 -12.22 3.83 26.96
N LEU A 11 -13.08 3.44 26.01
CA LEU A 11 -13.89 4.35 25.24
C LEU A 11 -15.22 4.57 25.94
N THR A 12 -15.53 5.81 26.29
CA THR A 12 -16.81 6.17 26.89
C THR A 12 -17.72 6.80 25.83
N ALA A 13 -18.86 6.19 25.58
CA ALA A 13 -19.90 6.74 24.71
C ALA A 13 -21.02 7.34 25.55
N ALA A 14 -21.43 8.56 25.24
CA ALA A 14 -22.53 9.23 25.88
C ALA A 14 -23.61 9.58 24.83
N ARG A 15 -24.87 9.67 25.30
CA ARG A 15 -25.98 10.10 24.43
C ARG A 15 -25.71 11.54 23.99
N SER A 16 -25.64 11.77 22.67
CA SER A 16 -25.58 13.12 22.09
C SER A 16 -26.94 13.58 21.60
N ARG A 17 -27.11 14.89 21.47
CA ARG A 17 -28.19 15.48 20.68
C ARG A 17 -27.82 15.32 19.20
N GLY A 18 -28.79 15.48 18.28
CA GLY A 18 -28.56 15.27 16.85
C GLY A 18 -27.24 15.85 16.35
N LEU A 19 -26.50 15.06 15.59
CA LEU A 19 -25.22 15.46 14.99
C LEU A 19 -25.49 16.03 13.60
N SER A 20 -24.86 17.17 13.28
CA SER A 20 -24.89 17.77 11.94
C SER A 20 -23.50 18.28 11.59
N GLY A 21 -23.12 18.18 10.33
CA GLY A 21 -21.81 18.62 9.86
C GLY A 21 -21.32 17.84 8.64
N ARG A 22 -20.13 18.18 8.18
CA ARG A 22 -19.41 17.46 7.13
C ARG A 22 -18.20 16.77 7.74
N LEU A 23 -18.03 15.49 7.45
CA LEU A 23 -16.92 14.70 7.87
C LEU A 23 -16.21 14.14 6.63
N ARG A 24 -14.88 14.28 6.57
CA ARG A 24 -14.07 13.54 5.62
C ARG A 24 -13.61 12.26 6.34
N PRO A 25 -14.08 11.08 5.91
CA PRO A 25 -13.61 9.84 6.52
C PRO A 25 -12.11 9.62 6.25
N PRO A 26 -11.40 8.89 7.11
CA PRO A 26 -10.04 8.46 6.82
C PRO A 26 -10.02 7.56 5.58
N ALA A 27 -8.86 7.52 4.89
CA ALA A 27 -8.64 6.63 3.77
C ALA A 27 -8.80 5.15 4.20
N ASP A 28 -9.44 4.36 3.35
CA ASP A 28 -9.44 2.91 3.53
C ASP A 28 -8.12 2.32 3.05
N ARG A 29 -7.46 1.59 3.92
CA ARG A 29 -6.14 1.01 3.66
C ARG A 29 -6.14 0.02 2.50
N LEU A 30 -7.12 -0.88 2.43
CA LEU A 30 -7.19 -1.89 1.39
C LEU A 30 -7.50 -1.27 0.04
N ILE A 31 -8.45 -0.33 -0.01
CA ILE A 31 -8.81 0.38 -1.24
C ILE A 31 -7.61 1.17 -1.76
N GLY A 32 -6.87 1.85 -0.90
CA GLY A 32 -5.68 2.61 -1.27
C GLY A 32 -4.61 1.73 -1.92
N VAL A 33 -4.24 0.62 -1.28
CA VAL A 33 -3.25 -0.32 -1.82
C VAL A 33 -3.72 -0.94 -3.13
N MET A 34 -4.99 -1.36 -3.23
CA MET A 34 -5.53 -1.91 -4.47
C MET A 34 -5.52 -0.89 -5.61
N ALA A 35 -5.86 0.38 -5.33
CA ALA A 35 -5.81 1.46 -6.31
C ALA A 35 -4.39 1.70 -6.83
N LEU A 36 -3.38 1.67 -5.94
CA LEU A 36 -1.96 1.75 -6.33
C LEU A 36 -1.55 0.62 -7.28
N MET A 37 -1.92 -0.63 -6.96
CA MET A 37 -1.59 -1.80 -7.79
C MET A 37 -2.27 -1.72 -9.16
N LEU A 38 -3.55 -1.34 -9.21
CA LEU A 38 -4.29 -1.18 -10.47
C LEU A 38 -3.74 -0.03 -11.31
N ALA A 39 -3.39 1.10 -10.67
CA ALA A 39 -2.78 2.23 -11.36
C ALA A 39 -1.41 1.86 -11.96
N ALA A 40 -0.60 1.06 -11.24
CA ALA A 40 0.68 0.56 -11.75
C ALA A 40 0.52 -0.39 -12.94
N ALA A 41 -0.52 -1.25 -12.91
CA ALA A 41 -0.86 -2.18 -14.00
C ALA A 41 -1.57 -1.52 -15.17
N ALA A 42 -2.10 -0.32 -15.01
CA ALA A 42 -2.69 0.45 -16.10
C ALA A 42 -1.60 1.04 -17.01
N ARG A 43 -2.00 1.62 -18.14
CA ARG A 43 -1.11 2.40 -19.00
C ARG A 43 -1.46 3.87 -18.88
N GLY A 44 -0.44 4.70 -18.70
CA GLY A 44 -0.58 6.15 -18.54
C GLY A 44 -0.66 6.60 -17.10
N ASP A 45 -1.06 7.85 -16.91
CA ASP A 45 -1.06 8.50 -15.60
C ASP A 45 -2.41 8.35 -14.89
N THR A 46 -2.36 8.00 -13.63
CA THR A 46 -3.52 7.95 -12.71
C THR A 46 -3.23 8.85 -11.51
N VAL A 47 -4.18 9.69 -11.12
CA VAL A 47 -4.10 10.47 -9.89
C VAL A 47 -4.98 9.82 -8.82
N LEU A 48 -4.40 9.53 -7.68
CA LEU A 48 -5.07 8.94 -6.52
C LEU A 48 -5.20 10.01 -5.43
N GLU A 49 -6.41 10.54 -5.28
CA GLU A 49 -6.73 11.49 -4.22
C GLU A 49 -7.03 10.76 -2.90
N GLY A 50 -6.54 11.32 -1.79
CA GLY A 50 -6.85 10.82 -0.46
C GLY A 50 -6.23 9.46 -0.13
N LEU A 51 -5.13 9.10 -0.79
CA LEU A 51 -4.35 7.92 -0.41
C LEU A 51 -3.86 8.06 1.03
N GLY A 52 -3.88 6.97 1.79
CA GLY A 52 -3.39 6.94 3.16
C GLY A 52 -1.87 7.12 3.26
N GLU A 53 -1.40 7.40 4.48
CA GLU A 53 0.03 7.50 4.80
C GLU A 53 0.47 6.36 5.75
N GLY A 54 -0.28 5.27 5.75
CA GLY A 54 -0.03 4.11 6.58
C GLY A 54 1.18 3.29 6.14
N ALA A 55 1.53 2.29 6.94
CA ALA A 55 2.64 1.38 6.63
C ALA A 55 2.38 0.61 5.32
N ASP A 56 1.14 0.20 5.09
CA ASP A 56 0.74 -0.55 3.88
C ASP A 56 0.89 0.32 2.63
N ASP A 57 0.43 1.59 2.68
CA ASP A 57 0.52 2.50 1.54
C ASP A 57 1.99 2.78 1.18
N ARG A 58 2.83 3.04 2.20
CA ARG A 58 4.27 3.27 2.00
C ARG A 58 4.96 2.04 1.41
N ALA A 59 4.72 0.85 1.97
CA ALA A 59 5.32 -0.39 1.47
C ALA A 59 4.91 -0.67 0.02
N ALA A 60 3.64 -0.45 -0.33
CA ALA A 60 3.16 -0.58 -1.70
C ALA A 60 3.85 0.41 -2.66
N ILE A 61 3.96 1.68 -2.27
CA ILE A 61 4.62 2.71 -3.08
C ILE A 61 6.11 2.37 -3.29
N GLU A 62 6.81 1.96 -2.25
CA GLU A 62 8.24 1.59 -2.33
C GLU A 62 8.45 0.36 -3.22
N ALA A 63 7.62 -0.67 -3.07
CA ALA A 63 7.69 -1.86 -3.90
C ALA A 63 7.44 -1.54 -5.38
N LEU A 64 6.41 -0.75 -5.69
CA LEU A 64 6.11 -0.35 -7.06
C LEU A 64 7.22 0.52 -7.68
N ARG A 65 7.79 1.44 -6.91
CA ARG A 65 8.96 2.24 -7.34
C ARG A 65 10.17 1.36 -7.63
N ALA A 66 10.44 0.36 -6.78
CA ALA A 66 11.53 -0.60 -6.99
C ALA A 66 11.33 -1.42 -8.28
N MET A 67 10.09 -1.58 -8.74
CA MET A 67 9.73 -2.23 -10.00
C MET A 67 9.54 -1.25 -11.17
N GLY A 68 10.04 -0.01 -11.04
CA GLY A 68 10.10 0.95 -12.14
C GLY A 68 8.90 1.87 -12.30
N VAL A 69 7.88 1.76 -11.45
CA VAL A 69 6.71 2.64 -11.50
C VAL A 69 7.06 4.01 -10.97
N ALA A 70 6.87 5.07 -11.75
CA ALA A 70 7.04 6.43 -11.28
C ALA A 70 5.80 6.85 -10.46
N ILE A 71 6.03 7.15 -9.19
CA ILE A 71 5.00 7.62 -8.26
C ILE A 71 5.50 8.92 -7.63
N GLY A 72 4.78 10.01 -7.84
CA GLY A 72 5.07 11.32 -7.28
C GLY A 72 3.88 11.91 -6.54
N LEU A 73 4.14 12.88 -5.67
CA LEU A 73 3.10 13.68 -5.02
C LEU A 73 2.84 14.93 -5.86
N THR A 74 1.57 15.26 -6.06
CA THR A 74 1.09 16.47 -6.72
C THR A 74 0.11 17.20 -5.81
N ASP A 75 -0.34 18.38 -6.19
CA ASP A 75 -1.33 19.13 -5.43
C ASP A 75 -2.67 18.38 -5.33
N ASP A 76 -2.98 17.52 -6.31
CA ASP A 76 -4.22 16.74 -6.38
C ASP A 76 -4.09 15.34 -5.76
N GLY A 77 -2.90 14.92 -5.31
CA GLY A 77 -2.67 13.60 -4.72
C GLY A 77 -1.46 12.87 -5.29
N HIS A 78 -1.46 11.54 -5.20
CA HIS A 78 -0.39 10.72 -5.74
C HIS A 78 -0.60 10.44 -7.23
N LYS A 79 0.34 10.89 -8.06
CA LYS A 79 0.36 10.58 -9.48
C LYS A 79 1.17 9.31 -9.71
N VAL A 80 0.54 8.31 -10.31
CA VAL A 80 1.13 7.01 -10.65
C VAL A 80 1.20 6.89 -12.16
N SER A 81 2.41 6.75 -12.71
CA SER A 81 2.62 6.49 -14.14
C SER A 81 2.72 4.98 -14.37
N GLY A 82 1.60 4.37 -14.76
CA GLY A 82 1.49 2.93 -14.92
C GLY A 82 2.22 2.40 -16.15
N LEU A 83 2.82 1.23 -16.01
CA LEU A 83 3.65 0.59 -17.03
C LEU A 83 2.88 -0.46 -17.87
N GLY A 84 1.62 -0.73 -17.50
CA GLY A 84 0.84 -1.82 -18.07
C GLY A 84 1.04 -3.14 -17.32
N ALA A 85 0.13 -4.08 -17.52
CA ALA A 85 0.05 -5.34 -16.76
C ALA A 85 1.34 -6.20 -16.79
N LEU A 86 2.16 -6.06 -17.80
CA LEU A 86 3.44 -6.79 -17.96
C LEU A 86 4.65 -5.85 -18.07
N GLY A 87 4.49 -4.59 -17.69
CA GLY A 87 5.52 -3.55 -17.85
C GLY A 87 6.43 -3.37 -16.65
N LEU A 88 6.19 -4.07 -15.55
CA LEU A 88 7.03 -3.98 -14.35
C LEU A 88 8.44 -4.50 -14.60
N LEU A 89 9.41 -3.88 -13.98
CA LEU A 89 10.83 -4.24 -14.07
C LEU A 89 11.23 -5.14 -12.90
N GLU A 90 12.25 -5.97 -13.13
CA GLU A 90 12.86 -6.79 -12.07
C GLU A 90 13.40 -5.89 -10.95
N PRO A 91 12.95 -6.09 -9.69
CA PRO A 91 13.48 -5.32 -8.57
C PRO A 91 14.93 -5.75 -8.27
N ARG A 92 15.82 -4.76 -8.13
CA ARG A 92 17.25 -5.01 -7.84
C ARG A 92 17.51 -5.45 -6.42
N ALA A 93 16.59 -5.16 -5.51
CA ALA A 93 16.69 -5.48 -4.09
C ALA A 93 15.47 -6.29 -3.64
N MET A 94 15.59 -6.88 -2.47
CA MET A 94 14.47 -7.56 -1.80
C MET A 94 13.40 -6.52 -1.44
N LEU A 95 12.15 -6.85 -1.73
CA LEU A 95 10.98 -6.04 -1.38
C LEU A 95 10.58 -6.34 0.07
N ASP A 96 10.64 -5.34 0.94
CA ASP A 96 10.38 -5.49 2.37
C ASP A 96 8.94 -5.13 2.72
N PHE A 97 8.21 -6.11 3.21
CA PHE A 97 6.84 -6.00 3.71
C PHE A 97 6.71 -6.41 5.17
N SER A 98 7.79 -6.32 5.96
CA SER A 98 7.80 -6.76 7.36
C SER A 98 6.76 -6.06 8.23
N ALA A 99 6.36 -4.85 7.86
CA ALA A 99 5.33 -4.06 8.56
C ALA A 99 3.97 -4.04 7.84
N ALA A 100 3.79 -4.80 6.75
CA ALA A 100 2.65 -4.59 5.84
C ALA A 100 2.29 -5.86 5.06
N ALA A 101 1.44 -6.70 5.62
CA ALA A 101 1.05 -7.98 5.01
C ALA A 101 0.16 -7.83 3.75
N THR A 102 -0.78 -6.88 3.76
CA THR A 102 -1.72 -6.69 2.65
C THR A 102 -1.02 -6.39 1.33
N PRO A 103 -0.11 -5.41 1.22
CA PRO A 103 0.59 -5.14 -0.03
C PRO A 103 1.52 -6.28 -0.45
N LEU A 104 2.03 -7.11 0.46
CA LEU A 104 2.80 -8.31 0.13
C LEU A 104 2.02 -9.24 -0.81
N TRP A 105 0.83 -9.64 -0.40
CA TRP A 105 0.01 -10.59 -1.17
C TRP A 105 -0.46 -10.01 -2.50
N LEU A 106 -0.82 -8.73 -2.52
CA LEU A 106 -1.21 -8.05 -3.76
C LEU A 106 -0.03 -7.90 -4.72
N THR A 107 1.16 -7.59 -4.21
CA THR A 107 2.38 -7.52 -5.03
C THR A 107 2.78 -8.88 -5.58
N LEU A 108 2.68 -9.97 -4.79
CA LEU A 108 2.89 -11.33 -5.28
C LEU A 108 1.98 -11.66 -6.47
N GLY A 109 0.68 -11.32 -6.37
CA GLY A 109 -0.26 -11.49 -7.47
C GLY A 109 0.11 -10.65 -8.69
N LEU A 110 0.57 -9.42 -8.47
CA LEU A 110 0.93 -8.49 -9.55
C LEU A 110 2.17 -8.94 -10.32
N VAL A 111 3.17 -9.53 -9.64
CA VAL A 111 4.41 -10.00 -10.30
C VAL A 111 4.31 -11.41 -10.87
N ALA A 112 3.31 -12.20 -10.47
CA ALA A 112 3.16 -13.59 -10.89
C ALA A 112 3.22 -13.84 -12.42
N PRO A 113 2.70 -12.96 -13.29
CA PRO A 113 2.77 -13.17 -14.75
C PRO A 113 4.11 -12.75 -15.36
N HIS A 114 5.06 -12.19 -14.58
CA HIS A 114 6.34 -11.72 -15.08
C HIS A 114 7.39 -12.82 -15.06
N SER A 115 8.34 -12.77 -16.00
CA SER A 115 9.40 -13.77 -16.15
C SER A 115 10.67 -13.48 -15.33
N PHE A 116 10.68 -12.40 -14.54
CA PHE A 116 11.81 -12.05 -13.68
C PHE A 116 11.68 -12.65 -12.27
N ALA A 117 12.81 -12.76 -11.56
CA ALA A 117 12.84 -13.19 -10.17
C ALA A 117 12.55 -12.03 -9.22
N SER A 118 11.82 -12.29 -8.15
CA SER A 118 11.55 -11.33 -7.09
C SER A 118 11.80 -11.96 -5.73
N ARG A 119 12.34 -11.18 -4.79
CA ARG A 119 12.56 -11.61 -3.42
C ARG A 119 11.71 -10.74 -2.49
N PHE A 120 11.06 -11.38 -1.53
CA PHE A 120 10.16 -10.74 -0.59
C PHE A 120 10.59 -11.03 0.84
N ALA A 121 10.53 -10.01 1.71
CA ALA A 121 10.56 -10.17 3.15
C ALA A 121 9.20 -9.78 3.72
N GLY A 122 8.71 -10.54 4.69
CA GLY A 122 7.44 -10.26 5.36
C GLY A 122 7.24 -11.18 6.54
N SER A 123 6.56 -10.70 7.58
CA SER A 123 6.27 -11.48 8.78
C SER A 123 5.37 -12.69 8.53
N ASP A 124 4.57 -12.65 7.48
CA ASP A 124 3.59 -13.68 7.13
C ASP A 124 4.13 -14.72 6.13
N LEU A 125 5.39 -14.57 5.72
CA LEU A 125 6.03 -15.55 4.86
C LEU A 125 6.57 -16.72 5.70
N PRO A 126 6.47 -17.98 5.20
CA PRO A 126 7.08 -19.11 5.88
C PRO A 126 8.62 -18.92 5.92
N PRO A 127 9.28 -19.39 6.99
CA PRO A 127 10.73 -19.35 7.04
C PRO A 127 11.30 -20.12 5.84
N THR A 128 12.24 -19.50 5.14
CA THR A 128 12.97 -20.14 4.07
C THR A 128 13.87 -21.23 4.69
N GLY A 129 13.58 -22.48 4.35
CA GLY A 129 14.41 -23.62 4.71
C GLY A 129 15.73 -23.65 3.94
#